data_d0e43840cc56549c99dc488716bb4308
#
_entry.id   d0e43840cc56549c99dc488716bb4308
#
_cell.length_a   1.000
_cell.length_b   1.000
_cell.length_c   1.000
_cell.angle_alpha   90.00
_cell.angle_beta   90.00
_cell.angle_gamma   90.00
#
_symmetry.space_group_name_H-M   'P 1'
#
loop_
_entity.id
_entity.type
_entity.pdbx_description
1 polymer ?
#
loop_
_entity_poly.entity_id
_entity_poly.type
_entity_poly.pdbx_seq_one_letter_code
_entity_poly.pdbx_strand_id
1 'polypeptide(L)'
;MENLSFHNRLQMYGQRLSKSEQKIAAYIVAHPDNAAVMGSQDLVKAIGTSNSTLTRFCQKLDYRNYIEFQTLLSSEKISDQTPDQTLDKISHYYNSVLTASSELTDTASLNSFVTRIHHANKILIFGLGSSGLTASEFNMRLVQMGFTSSVMTDSFLMRVQSSLFSPQDLVIAISNSGTTQEVVTACRIAKSVGAQIAVLTQNRDTELSQMADV
;
A
#
# COMPACT_ATOMS: atom_id res chain seq x y z
N MET A 1 -13.22 -22.37 -14.94
CA MET A 1 -14.46 -21.79 -14.41
C MET A 1 -14.57 -20.40 -15.01
N GLU A 2 -15.69 -20.11 -15.70
CA GLU A 2 -15.93 -18.82 -16.32
C GLU A 2 -15.85 -17.71 -15.27
N ASN A 3 -15.19 -16.64 -15.62
CA ASN A 3 -14.98 -15.47 -14.75
C ASN A 3 -16.31 -14.70 -14.70
N LEU A 4 -17.22 -15.12 -13.79
CA LEU A 4 -18.53 -14.47 -13.62
C LEU A 4 -18.33 -13.04 -13.11
N SER A 5 -19.00 -12.08 -13.76
CA SER A 5 -18.98 -10.67 -13.34
C SER A 5 -19.57 -10.48 -11.92
N PHE A 6 -19.22 -9.38 -11.26
CA PHE A 6 -19.78 -9.00 -9.96
C PHE A 6 -21.32 -8.98 -10.01
N HIS A 7 -21.89 -8.42 -11.07
CA HIS A 7 -23.34 -8.36 -11.25
C HIS A 7 -23.97 -9.77 -11.33
N ASN A 8 -23.37 -10.68 -12.09
CA ASN A 8 -23.85 -12.05 -12.20
C ASN A 8 -23.73 -12.80 -10.86
N ARG A 9 -22.62 -12.65 -10.13
CA ARG A 9 -22.45 -13.24 -8.79
C ARG A 9 -23.47 -12.67 -7.81
N LEU A 10 -23.76 -11.38 -7.86
CA LEU A 10 -24.76 -10.75 -7.02
C LEU A 10 -26.19 -11.28 -7.33
N GLN A 11 -26.52 -11.52 -8.58
CA GLN A 11 -27.78 -12.15 -8.95
C GLN A 11 -27.87 -13.59 -8.42
N MET A 12 -26.80 -14.38 -8.52
CA MET A 12 -26.79 -15.79 -8.10
C MET A 12 -26.80 -15.96 -6.58
N TYR A 13 -26.06 -15.14 -5.86
CA TYR A 13 -25.80 -15.34 -4.44
C TYR A 13 -26.38 -14.25 -3.53
N GLY A 14 -26.91 -13.16 -4.09
CA GLY A 14 -27.38 -11.99 -3.34
C GLY A 14 -28.47 -12.27 -2.32
N GLN A 15 -29.31 -13.29 -2.54
CA GLN A 15 -30.34 -13.72 -1.58
C GLN A 15 -29.76 -14.27 -0.27
N ARG A 16 -28.47 -14.65 -0.24
CA ARG A 16 -27.77 -15.16 0.96
C ARG A 16 -27.13 -14.06 1.81
N LEU A 17 -27.20 -12.81 1.35
CA LEU A 17 -26.57 -11.67 2.02
C LEU A 17 -27.42 -11.21 3.22
N SER A 18 -26.76 -10.99 4.34
CA SER A 18 -27.34 -10.32 5.50
C SER A 18 -27.61 -8.84 5.22
N LYS A 19 -28.39 -8.16 6.05
CA LYS A 19 -28.68 -6.72 5.93
C LYS A 19 -27.40 -5.85 5.83
N SER A 20 -26.36 -6.20 6.61
CA SER A 20 -25.09 -5.49 6.57
C SER A 20 -24.30 -5.75 5.29
N GLU A 21 -24.36 -6.96 4.75
CA GLU A 21 -23.73 -7.33 3.49
C GLU A 21 -24.48 -6.76 2.27
N GLN A 22 -25.81 -6.62 2.36
CA GLN A 22 -26.62 -5.91 1.36
C GLN A 22 -26.24 -4.42 1.26
N LYS A 23 -25.86 -3.76 2.39
CA LYS A 23 -25.34 -2.39 2.35
C LYS A 23 -24.04 -2.31 1.56
N ILE A 24 -23.15 -3.33 1.71
CA ILE A 24 -21.92 -3.40 0.92
C ILE A 24 -22.25 -3.53 -0.56
N ALA A 25 -23.15 -4.45 -0.93
CA ALA A 25 -23.58 -4.62 -2.32
C ALA A 25 -24.16 -3.34 -2.92
N ALA A 26 -25.07 -2.68 -2.18
CA ALA A 26 -25.69 -1.43 -2.61
C ALA A 26 -24.67 -0.30 -2.83
N TYR A 27 -23.69 -0.17 -1.95
CA TYR A 27 -22.63 0.82 -2.09
C TYR A 27 -21.78 0.55 -3.34
N ILE A 28 -21.35 -0.71 -3.56
CA ILE A 28 -20.54 -1.09 -4.73
C ILE A 28 -21.29 -0.84 -6.03
N VAL A 29 -22.57 -1.16 -6.08
CA VAL A 29 -23.42 -0.89 -7.26
C VAL A 29 -23.56 0.61 -7.53
N ALA A 30 -23.72 1.42 -6.47
CA ALA A 30 -23.87 2.87 -6.59
C ALA A 30 -22.53 3.59 -6.89
N HIS A 31 -21.40 3.03 -6.43
CA HIS A 31 -20.07 3.65 -6.53
C HIS A 31 -19.02 2.64 -7.02
N PRO A 32 -19.21 2.04 -8.19
CA PRO A 32 -18.32 0.97 -8.67
C PRO A 32 -16.87 1.44 -8.88
N ASP A 33 -16.68 2.71 -9.28
CA ASP A 33 -15.36 3.30 -9.50
C ASP A 33 -14.57 3.41 -8.19
N ASN A 34 -15.22 3.90 -7.17
CA ASN A 34 -14.60 4.02 -5.85
C ASN A 34 -14.29 2.65 -5.24
N ALA A 35 -15.24 1.71 -5.33
CA ALA A 35 -15.07 0.36 -4.80
C ALA A 35 -13.92 -0.41 -5.47
N ALA A 36 -13.65 -0.17 -6.76
CA ALA A 36 -12.58 -0.80 -7.50
C ALA A 36 -11.17 -0.36 -7.06
N VAL A 37 -11.03 0.84 -6.48
CA VAL A 37 -9.72 1.42 -6.11
C VAL A 37 -9.52 1.57 -4.60
N MET A 38 -10.60 1.61 -3.80
CA MET A 38 -10.52 1.77 -2.35
C MET A 38 -9.87 0.56 -1.67
N GLY A 39 -9.03 0.80 -0.65
CA GLY A 39 -8.59 -0.24 0.26
C GLY A 39 -9.73 -0.79 1.12
N SER A 40 -9.60 -2.01 1.63
CA SER A 40 -10.66 -2.64 2.46
C SER A 40 -11.07 -1.79 3.67
N GLN A 41 -10.11 -1.13 4.31
CA GLN A 41 -10.37 -0.27 5.48
C GLN A 41 -11.17 0.99 5.12
N ASP A 42 -10.86 1.61 3.99
CA ASP A 42 -11.55 2.81 3.54
C ASP A 42 -12.96 2.47 3.06
N LEU A 43 -13.11 1.34 2.38
CA LEU A 43 -14.42 0.85 1.97
C LEU A 43 -15.33 0.57 3.16
N VAL A 44 -14.85 -0.12 4.19
CA VAL A 44 -15.67 -0.41 5.38
C VAL A 44 -16.01 0.85 6.18
N LYS A 45 -15.12 1.84 6.23
CA LYS A 45 -15.40 3.16 6.82
C LYS A 45 -16.49 3.91 6.03
N ALA A 46 -16.38 3.94 4.71
CA ALA A 46 -17.35 4.62 3.85
C ALA A 46 -18.76 4.02 3.95
N ILE A 47 -18.87 2.70 4.13
CA ILE A 47 -20.14 1.98 4.22
C ILE A 47 -20.68 1.96 5.67
N GLY A 48 -19.83 2.18 6.67
CA GLY A 48 -20.17 2.02 8.08
C GLY A 48 -20.33 0.55 8.48
N THR A 49 -19.39 -0.31 8.07
CA THR A 49 -19.40 -1.75 8.35
C THR A 49 -18.04 -2.21 8.92
N SER A 50 -17.81 -3.51 9.06
CA SER A 50 -16.57 -4.08 9.57
C SER A 50 -15.82 -4.91 8.51
N ASN A 51 -14.50 -5.05 8.68
CA ASN A 51 -13.67 -5.91 7.83
C ASN A 51 -14.15 -7.37 7.83
N SER A 52 -14.63 -7.87 8.98
CA SER A 52 -15.18 -9.23 9.08
C SER A 52 -16.46 -9.39 8.26
N THR A 53 -17.28 -8.35 8.16
CA THR A 53 -18.49 -8.33 7.32
C THR A 53 -18.11 -8.29 5.85
N LEU A 54 -17.10 -7.48 5.47
CA LEU A 54 -16.60 -7.41 4.11
C LEU A 54 -15.98 -8.75 3.66
N THR A 55 -15.23 -9.41 4.53
CA THR A 55 -14.65 -10.74 4.22
C THR A 55 -15.75 -11.77 3.97
N ARG A 56 -16.78 -11.83 4.83
CA ARG A 56 -17.93 -12.73 4.64
C ARG A 56 -18.72 -12.41 3.38
N PHE A 57 -18.89 -11.14 3.06
CA PHE A 57 -19.50 -10.69 1.80
C PHE A 57 -18.74 -11.24 0.59
N CYS A 58 -17.41 -11.07 0.54
CA CYS A 58 -16.60 -11.62 -0.53
C CYS A 58 -16.74 -13.14 -0.65
N GLN A 59 -16.64 -13.86 0.46
CA GLN A 59 -16.79 -15.33 0.47
C GLN A 59 -18.17 -15.81 0.01
N LYS A 60 -19.25 -15.11 0.39
CA LYS A 60 -20.61 -15.46 -0.05
C LYS A 60 -20.86 -15.25 -1.53
N LEU A 61 -20.13 -14.31 -2.14
CA LEU A 61 -20.14 -14.07 -3.57
C LEU A 61 -19.08 -14.89 -4.33
N ASP A 62 -18.50 -15.91 -3.66
CA ASP A 62 -17.51 -16.82 -4.23
C ASP A 62 -16.21 -16.15 -4.66
N TYR A 63 -15.78 -15.11 -3.91
CA TYR A 63 -14.43 -14.57 -3.96
C TYR A 63 -13.60 -15.12 -2.79
N ARG A 64 -12.34 -15.44 -3.04
CA ARG A 64 -11.41 -15.95 -2.00
C ARG A 64 -11.17 -14.91 -0.90
N ASN A 65 -11.05 -13.65 -1.31
CA ASN A 65 -10.78 -12.53 -0.42
C ASN A 65 -11.13 -11.18 -1.10
N TYR A 66 -10.95 -10.08 -0.37
CA TYR A 66 -11.20 -8.74 -0.88
C TYR A 66 -10.29 -8.34 -2.05
N ILE A 67 -9.03 -8.79 -2.06
CA ILE A 67 -8.08 -8.47 -3.14
C ILE A 67 -8.53 -9.08 -4.47
N GLU A 68 -8.95 -10.34 -4.45
CA GLU A 68 -9.52 -10.99 -5.64
C GLU A 68 -10.78 -10.28 -6.12
N PHE A 69 -11.71 -9.97 -5.19
CA PHE A 69 -12.90 -9.18 -5.51
C PHE A 69 -12.54 -7.85 -6.20
N GLN A 70 -11.64 -7.08 -5.61
CA GLN A 70 -11.21 -5.79 -6.13
C GLN A 70 -10.54 -5.91 -7.51
N THR A 71 -9.66 -6.89 -7.68
CA THR A 71 -8.97 -7.16 -8.95
C THR A 71 -9.97 -7.50 -10.06
N LEU A 72 -10.94 -8.38 -9.77
CA LEU A 72 -11.95 -8.78 -10.75
C LEU A 72 -12.92 -7.62 -11.05
N LEU A 73 -13.35 -6.87 -10.04
CA LEU A 73 -14.19 -5.69 -10.24
C LEU A 73 -13.50 -4.63 -11.11
N SER A 74 -12.20 -4.43 -10.92
CA SER A 74 -11.39 -3.54 -11.75
C SER A 74 -11.26 -4.06 -13.18
N SER A 75 -11.09 -5.36 -13.38
CA SER A 75 -10.94 -5.98 -14.70
C SER A 75 -12.25 -6.02 -15.51
N GLU A 76 -13.41 -6.13 -14.87
CA GLU A 76 -14.72 -6.06 -15.53
C GLU A 76 -14.92 -4.75 -16.30
N LYS A 77 -14.38 -3.66 -15.78
CA LYS A 77 -14.44 -2.34 -16.44
C LYS A 77 -13.54 -2.22 -17.66
N ILE A 78 -12.46 -2.99 -17.69
CA ILE A 78 -11.51 -2.97 -18.81
C ILE A 78 -12.08 -3.72 -20.01
N SER A 79 -12.96 -4.73 -19.80
CA SER A 79 -13.50 -5.56 -20.87
C SER A 79 -14.55 -4.88 -21.76
N ASP A 80 -15.22 -3.82 -21.28
CA ASP A 80 -16.28 -3.11 -22.02
C ASP A 80 -15.79 -1.83 -22.74
N GLN A 81 -14.46 -1.61 -22.85
CA GLN A 81 -13.94 -0.34 -23.35
C GLN A 81 -13.07 -0.49 -24.59
N THR A 82 -13.15 0.52 -25.45
CA THR A 82 -12.18 0.68 -26.54
C THR A 82 -10.80 0.95 -25.98
N PRO A 83 -9.70 0.54 -26.69
CA PRO A 83 -8.31 0.79 -26.23
C PRO A 83 -8.02 2.24 -25.87
N ASP A 84 -8.62 3.19 -26.55
CA ASP A 84 -8.46 4.63 -26.33
C ASP A 84 -9.01 5.07 -24.96
N GLN A 85 -10.21 4.61 -24.59
CA GLN A 85 -10.80 4.92 -23.28
C GLN A 85 -10.03 4.28 -22.12
N THR A 86 -9.36 3.16 -22.35
CA THR A 86 -8.52 2.49 -21.35
C THR A 86 -7.26 3.30 -21.07
N LEU A 87 -6.60 3.83 -22.12
CA LEU A 87 -5.42 4.67 -21.98
C LEU A 87 -5.74 5.98 -21.25
N ASP A 88 -6.86 6.62 -21.59
CA ASP A 88 -7.31 7.83 -20.91
C ASP A 88 -7.55 7.60 -19.41
N LYS A 89 -8.18 6.49 -19.04
CA LYS A 89 -8.40 6.15 -17.62
C LYS A 89 -7.12 5.85 -16.88
N ILE A 90 -6.19 5.14 -17.50
CA ILE A 90 -4.85 4.91 -16.93
C ILE A 90 -4.16 6.25 -16.70
N SER A 91 -4.17 7.13 -17.69
CA SER A 91 -3.58 8.47 -17.60
C SER A 91 -4.23 9.30 -16.49
N HIS A 92 -5.55 9.31 -16.42
CA HIS A 92 -6.29 9.99 -15.35
C HIS A 92 -5.98 9.43 -13.96
N TYR A 93 -5.89 8.11 -13.81
CA TYR A 93 -5.51 7.47 -12.56
C TYR A 93 -4.12 7.90 -12.10
N TYR A 94 -3.10 7.80 -12.98
CA TYR A 94 -1.74 8.20 -12.63
C TYR A 94 -1.64 9.70 -12.32
N ASN A 95 -2.33 10.55 -13.08
CA ASN A 95 -2.37 11.98 -12.80
C ASN A 95 -3.02 12.28 -11.44
N SER A 96 -4.11 11.61 -11.09
CA SER A 96 -4.74 11.78 -9.78
C SER A 96 -3.83 11.33 -8.62
N VAL A 97 -3.11 10.22 -8.78
CA VAL A 97 -2.13 9.75 -7.79
C VAL A 97 -0.98 10.74 -7.62
N LEU A 98 -0.43 11.25 -8.72
CA LEU A 98 0.66 12.25 -8.69
C LEU A 98 0.21 13.55 -8.02
N THR A 99 -0.98 14.05 -8.36
CA THR A 99 -1.56 15.26 -7.75
C THR A 99 -1.76 15.06 -6.24
N ALA A 100 -2.42 13.99 -5.84
CA ALA A 100 -2.63 13.68 -4.43
C ALA A 100 -1.30 13.52 -3.68
N SER A 101 -0.30 12.88 -4.28
CA SER A 101 1.02 12.73 -3.66
C SER A 101 1.72 14.07 -3.46
N SER A 102 1.60 14.99 -4.43
CA SER A 102 2.20 16.33 -4.31
C SER A 102 1.52 17.19 -3.23
N GLU A 103 0.21 17.05 -3.06
CA GLU A 103 -0.56 17.76 -2.03
C GLU A 103 -0.26 17.22 -0.60
N LEU A 104 -0.01 15.91 -0.50
CA LEU A 104 0.25 15.25 0.77
C LEU A 104 1.71 15.35 1.23
N THR A 105 2.64 15.65 0.31
CA THR A 105 4.06 15.73 0.61
C THR A 105 4.41 17.13 1.10
N ASP A 106 4.79 17.22 2.37
CA ASP A 106 5.28 18.47 2.96
C ASP A 106 6.73 18.73 2.53
N THR A 107 6.99 19.94 2.04
CA THR A 107 8.33 20.36 1.58
C THR A 107 9.37 20.30 2.69
N ALA A 108 9.00 20.59 3.95
CA ALA A 108 9.91 20.54 5.07
C ALA A 108 10.34 19.09 5.38
N SER A 109 9.39 18.16 5.37
CA SER A 109 9.67 16.72 5.50
C SER A 109 10.55 16.21 4.37
N LEU A 110 10.28 16.62 3.13
CA LEU A 110 11.10 16.23 1.98
C LEU A 110 12.55 16.74 2.12
N ASN A 111 12.74 18.00 2.50
CA ASN A 111 14.07 18.57 2.71
C ASN A 111 14.80 17.89 3.87
N SER A 112 14.10 17.55 4.96
CA SER A 112 14.66 16.79 6.08
C SER A 112 15.09 15.39 5.63
N PHE A 113 14.27 14.70 4.82
CA PHE A 113 14.59 13.41 4.25
C PHE A 113 15.86 13.45 3.38
N VAL A 114 15.94 14.39 2.45
CA VAL A 114 17.12 14.59 1.59
C VAL A 114 18.37 14.89 2.44
N THR A 115 18.24 15.75 3.46
CA THR A 115 19.34 16.08 4.36
C THR A 115 19.87 14.84 5.10
N ARG A 116 18.97 13.96 5.58
CA ARG A 116 19.36 12.71 6.25
C ARG A 116 20.08 11.74 5.31
N ILE A 117 19.65 11.64 4.05
CA ILE A 117 20.34 10.85 3.03
C ILE A 117 21.77 11.34 2.85
N HIS A 118 21.97 12.66 2.77
CA HIS A 118 23.31 13.24 2.57
C HIS A 118 24.25 13.06 3.76
N HIS A 119 23.74 12.98 4.98
CA HIS A 119 24.55 12.86 6.19
C HIS A 119 24.74 11.42 6.68
N ALA A 120 23.99 10.47 6.13
CA ALA A 120 24.10 9.08 6.54
C ALA A 120 25.42 8.45 6.07
N ASN A 121 26.08 7.72 6.98
CA ASN A 121 27.26 6.94 6.63
C ASN A 121 26.90 5.78 5.71
N LYS A 122 25.78 5.13 6.00
CA LYS A 122 25.18 4.09 5.17
C LYS A 122 23.65 4.13 5.26
N ILE A 123 23.02 3.69 4.21
CA ILE A 123 21.55 3.69 4.06
C ILE A 123 21.08 2.25 3.86
N LEU A 124 20.08 1.84 4.63
CA LEU A 124 19.43 0.56 4.46
C LEU A 124 17.95 0.78 4.12
N ILE A 125 17.51 0.22 3.00
CA ILE A 125 16.15 0.42 2.51
C ILE A 125 15.36 -0.87 2.71
N PHE A 126 14.24 -0.78 3.43
CA PHE A 126 13.31 -1.89 3.68
C PHE A 126 12.09 -1.82 2.78
N GLY A 127 11.69 -2.94 2.23
CA GLY A 127 10.43 -3.11 1.52
C GLY A 127 10.14 -4.58 1.23
N LEU A 128 8.88 -4.97 1.27
CA LEU A 128 8.42 -6.33 0.92
C LEU A 128 7.44 -6.29 -0.24
N GLY A 129 7.40 -7.34 -1.05
CA GLY A 129 6.53 -7.43 -2.22
C GLY A 129 6.76 -6.27 -3.19
N SER A 130 5.70 -5.56 -3.60
CA SER A 130 5.80 -4.39 -4.49
C SER A 130 6.60 -3.23 -3.88
N SER A 131 6.51 -3.01 -2.57
CA SER A 131 7.37 -2.04 -1.87
C SER A 131 8.84 -2.44 -1.92
N GLY A 132 9.15 -3.74 -1.98
CA GLY A 132 10.52 -4.25 -2.18
C GLY A 132 11.09 -3.93 -3.56
N LEU A 133 10.26 -3.96 -4.61
CA LEU A 133 10.64 -3.53 -5.95
C LEU A 133 10.95 -2.02 -5.98
N THR A 134 10.11 -1.21 -5.35
CA THR A 134 10.33 0.23 -5.20
C THR A 134 11.61 0.52 -4.40
N ALA A 135 11.86 -0.22 -3.31
CA ALA A 135 13.07 -0.12 -2.52
C ALA A 135 14.33 -0.45 -3.35
N SER A 136 14.24 -1.48 -4.20
CA SER A 136 15.34 -1.89 -5.08
C SER A 136 15.66 -0.84 -6.14
N GLU A 137 14.65 -0.28 -6.77
CA GLU A 137 14.80 0.83 -7.74
C GLU A 137 15.41 2.06 -7.07
N PHE A 138 14.93 2.42 -5.88
CA PHE A 138 15.44 3.56 -5.14
C PHE A 138 16.90 3.34 -4.72
N ASN A 139 17.24 2.14 -4.23
CA ASN A 139 18.61 1.78 -3.91
C ASN A 139 19.55 1.94 -5.12
N MET A 140 19.13 1.45 -6.29
CA MET A 140 19.93 1.57 -7.51
C MET A 140 20.26 3.04 -7.82
N ARG A 141 19.28 3.93 -7.67
CA ARG A 141 19.49 5.38 -7.90
C ARG A 141 20.43 5.99 -6.86
N LEU A 142 20.31 5.64 -5.58
CA LEU A 142 21.23 6.14 -4.56
C LEU A 142 22.67 5.68 -4.81
N VAL A 143 22.87 4.41 -5.18
CA VAL A 143 24.20 3.88 -5.54
C VAL A 143 24.79 4.62 -6.77
N GLN A 144 23.97 4.89 -7.79
CA GLN A 144 24.39 5.66 -8.96
C GLN A 144 24.80 7.10 -8.61
N MET A 145 24.20 7.69 -7.58
CA MET A 145 24.58 9.01 -7.04
C MET A 145 25.78 8.96 -6.09
N GLY A 146 26.36 7.80 -5.83
CA GLY A 146 27.55 7.63 -4.99
C GLY A 146 27.25 7.40 -3.50
N PHE A 147 26.00 7.20 -3.09
CA PHE A 147 25.67 6.88 -1.70
C PHE A 147 25.97 5.41 -1.36
N THR A 148 26.43 5.17 -0.15
CA THR A 148 26.56 3.82 0.40
C THR A 148 25.18 3.32 0.84
N SER A 149 24.50 2.61 -0.04
CA SER A 149 23.16 2.10 0.24
C SER A 149 23.00 0.63 -0.13
N SER A 150 22.08 -0.03 0.54
CA SER A 150 21.68 -1.42 0.29
C SER A 150 20.19 -1.60 0.53
N VAL A 151 19.60 -2.64 -0.06
CA VAL A 151 18.18 -2.96 0.06
C VAL A 151 17.99 -4.31 0.73
N MET A 152 16.99 -4.40 1.60
CA MET A 152 16.56 -5.65 2.24
C MET A 152 15.09 -5.91 1.92
N THR A 153 14.86 -7.05 1.24
CA THR A 153 13.53 -7.54 0.87
C THR A 153 13.21 -8.89 1.54
N ASP A 154 14.09 -9.32 2.46
CA ASP A 154 13.91 -10.50 3.27
C ASP A 154 13.77 -10.13 4.76
N SER A 155 12.73 -10.63 5.41
CA SER A 155 12.36 -10.25 6.78
C SER A 155 13.40 -10.69 7.83
N PHE A 156 14.10 -11.79 7.62
CA PHE A 156 15.15 -12.22 8.51
C PHE A 156 16.37 -11.31 8.40
N LEU A 157 16.82 -11.03 7.17
CA LEU A 157 17.94 -10.14 6.92
C LEU A 157 17.67 -8.71 7.37
N MET A 158 16.43 -8.21 7.22
CA MET A 158 16.03 -6.90 7.78
C MET A 158 16.35 -6.82 9.28
N ARG A 159 15.94 -7.82 10.07
CA ARG A 159 16.15 -7.84 11.52
C ARG A 159 17.63 -7.94 11.89
N VAL A 160 18.38 -8.81 11.19
CA VAL A 160 19.82 -9.00 11.44
C VAL A 160 20.57 -7.70 11.14
N GLN A 161 20.34 -7.11 9.99
CA GLN A 161 21.01 -5.87 9.58
C GLN A 161 20.64 -4.69 10.46
N SER A 162 19.38 -4.59 10.89
CA SER A 162 18.92 -3.51 11.77
C SER A 162 19.69 -3.41 13.08
N SER A 163 20.13 -4.54 13.65
CA SER A 163 20.91 -4.57 14.89
C SER A 163 22.38 -4.13 14.73
N LEU A 164 22.86 -4.00 13.50
CA LEU A 164 24.24 -3.64 13.16
C LEU A 164 24.38 -2.13 12.78
N PHE A 165 23.32 -1.36 12.93
CA PHE A 165 23.29 0.06 12.62
C PHE A 165 23.73 0.91 13.82
N SER A 166 24.03 2.16 13.54
CA SER A 166 24.49 3.17 14.49
C SER A 166 23.68 4.47 14.32
N PRO A 167 23.81 5.46 15.22
CA PRO A 167 23.13 6.75 15.10
C PRO A 167 23.49 7.57 13.85
N GLN A 168 24.57 7.22 13.16
CA GLN A 168 25.02 7.87 11.92
C GLN A 168 24.43 7.20 10.66
N ASP A 169 23.65 6.16 10.83
CA ASP A 169 23.07 5.38 9.73
C ASP A 169 21.58 5.70 9.56
N LEU A 170 21.08 5.55 8.34
CA LEU A 170 19.68 5.81 7.98
C LEU A 170 19.01 4.53 7.51
N VAL A 171 17.87 4.22 8.11
CA VAL A 171 16.92 3.23 7.59
C VAL A 171 15.81 3.97 6.86
N ILE A 172 15.52 3.55 5.63
CA ILE A 172 14.39 4.02 4.84
C ILE A 172 13.39 2.86 4.72
N ALA A 173 12.25 2.98 5.37
CA ALA A 173 11.19 1.97 5.32
C ALA A 173 10.12 2.34 4.31
N ILE A 174 9.92 1.50 3.29
CA ILE A 174 8.88 1.66 2.29
C ILE A 174 7.78 0.63 2.56
N SER A 175 6.62 1.11 3.00
CA SER A 175 5.45 0.27 3.29
C SER A 175 4.15 1.02 2.99
N ASN A 176 3.46 0.62 1.96
CA ASN A 176 2.22 1.30 1.54
C ASN A 176 1.19 1.37 2.68
N SER A 177 0.95 0.26 3.38
CA SER A 177 0.01 0.19 4.51
C SER A 177 0.56 0.79 5.80
N GLY A 178 1.88 0.85 5.98
CA GLY A 178 2.53 1.22 7.25
C GLY A 178 2.35 0.19 8.38
N THR A 179 1.78 -0.99 8.10
CA THR A 179 1.44 -2.02 9.10
C THR A 179 2.11 -3.37 8.88
N THR A 180 3.03 -3.47 7.92
CA THR A 180 3.77 -4.71 7.63
C THR A 180 4.66 -5.05 8.81
N GLN A 181 4.31 -6.10 9.57
CA GLN A 181 4.90 -6.42 10.87
C GLN A 181 6.41 -6.69 10.80
N GLU A 182 6.89 -7.27 9.73
CA GLU A 182 8.30 -7.53 9.49
C GLU A 182 9.10 -6.23 9.38
N VAL A 183 8.57 -5.25 8.63
CA VAL A 183 9.16 -3.92 8.47
C VAL A 183 9.10 -3.15 9.79
N VAL A 184 7.94 -3.14 10.45
CA VAL A 184 7.75 -2.52 11.78
C VAL A 184 8.76 -3.07 12.79
N THR A 185 8.91 -4.40 12.86
CA THR A 185 9.84 -5.06 13.78
C THR A 185 11.30 -4.69 13.49
N ALA A 186 11.68 -4.67 12.22
CA ALA A 186 13.04 -4.28 11.82
C ALA A 186 13.34 -2.80 12.14
N CYS A 187 12.40 -1.91 11.88
CA CYS A 187 12.52 -0.48 12.24
C CYS A 187 12.63 -0.28 13.78
N ARG A 188 11.86 -1.04 14.56
CA ARG A 188 11.95 -0.99 16.03
C ARG A 188 13.35 -1.41 16.53
N ILE A 189 13.94 -2.46 15.93
CA ILE A 189 15.33 -2.88 16.24
C ILE A 189 16.31 -1.77 15.85
N ALA A 190 16.23 -1.22 14.64
CA ALA A 190 17.10 -0.14 14.19
C ALA A 190 17.00 1.11 15.11
N LYS A 191 15.77 1.46 15.50
CA LYS A 191 15.53 2.58 16.45
C LYS A 191 16.18 2.33 17.83
N SER A 192 16.14 1.08 18.31
CA SER A 192 16.71 0.73 19.62
C SER A 192 18.25 0.84 19.68
N VAL A 193 18.93 0.77 18.54
CA VAL A 193 20.39 1.01 18.44
C VAL A 193 20.72 2.45 18.03
N GLY A 194 19.71 3.31 17.92
CA GLY A 194 19.86 4.75 17.67
C GLY A 194 19.88 5.14 16.19
N ALA A 195 19.67 4.23 15.27
CA ALA A 195 19.61 4.55 13.82
C ALA A 195 18.47 5.52 13.53
N GLN A 196 18.66 6.40 12.55
CA GLN A 196 17.63 7.30 12.06
C GLN A 196 16.64 6.54 11.17
N ILE A 197 15.35 6.86 11.29
CA ILE A 197 14.28 6.19 10.55
C ILE A 197 13.55 7.21 9.67
N ALA A 198 13.55 6.96 8.37
CA ALA A 198 12.67 7.63 7.42
C ALA A 198 11.59 6.67 6.92
N VAL A 199 10.36 7.14 6.79
CA VAL A 199 9.22 6.29 6.39
C VAL A 199 8.52 6.86 5.18
N LEU A 200 8.34 6.01 4.17
CA LEU A 200 7.51 6.27 3.00
C LEU A 200 6.26 5.37 3.09
N THR A 201 5.13 5.97 3.45
CA THR A 201 3.86 5.27 3.64
C THR A 201 2.69 6.14 3.21
N GLN A 202 1.60 5.51 2.79
CA GLN A 202 0.35 6.20 2.51
C GLN A 202 -0.43 6.53 3.80
N ASN A 203 -0.19 5.79 4.88
CA ASN A 203 -0.97 5.89 6.11
C ASN A 203 -0.13 6.52 7.25
N ARG A 204 -0.59 7.68 7.74
CA ARG A 204 0.09 8.45 8.80
C ARG A 204 -0.20 7.94 10.21
N ASP A 205 -1.29 7.21 10.41
CA ASP A 205 -1.74 6.74 11.73
C ASP A 205 -1.30 5.29 12.00
N THR A 206 -0.01 5.01 11.86
CA THR A 206 0.55 3.67 12.07
C THR A 206 1.73 3.68 13.02
N GLU A 207 2.03 2.52 13.61
CA GLU A 207 3.22 2.36 14.45
C GLU A 207 4.50 2.71 13.67
N LEU A 208 4.55 2.34 12.39
CA LEU A 208 5.70 2.64 11.54
C LEU A 208 5.91 4.16 11.38
N SER A 209 4.84 4.90 11.10
CA SER A 209 4.92 6.36 10.96
C SER A 209 5.25 7.07 12.28
N GLN A 210 4.80 6.53 13.43
CA GLN A 210 5.15 7.07 14.75
C GLN A 210 6.63 6.86 15.13
N MET A 211 7.30 5.87 14.56
CA MET A 211 8.73 5.64 14.76
C MET A 211 9.61 6.54 13.86
N ALA A 212 9.03 7.15 12.83
CA ALA A 212 9.77 7.96 11.89
C ALA A 212 10.39 9.21 12.55
N ASP A 213 11.60 9.53 12.13
CA ASP A 213 12.24 10.83 12.40
C ASP A 213 11.91 11.83 11.26
N VAL A 214 11.46 11.29 10.12
CA VAL A 214 10.92 11.98 8.94
C VAL A 214 10.10 11.04 8.07
#